data_4f84c9f71f82105d23f5febbbe2958c1
#
_entry.id   4f84c9f71f82105d23f5febbbe2958c1
#
_cell.length_a   1.000
_cell.length_b   1.000
_cell.length_c   1.000
_cell.angle_alpha   90.00
_cell.angle_beta   90.00
_cell.angle_gamma   90.00
#
_symmetry.space_group_name_H-M   'P 1'
#
loop_
_entity.id
_entity.type
_entity.pdbx_description
1 polymer ?
#
loop_
_entity_poly.entity_id
_entity_poly.type
_entity_poly.pdbx_seq_one_letter_code
_entity_poly.pdbx_strand_id
1 'polypeptide(L)'
;MCTAATYQTKDFYFGRTLDYEFSYGDEIVVTPRKFPLDFCHMGKCDAHYGMIGMAHVADGYPLYYDAVNEKGVGMAGLNFVGNAVYQKVEEGRENVAQYELIPWVLGQCANLQEVRKLLAKMNLVGTPFGDFPAAQLHWIIADASGAITLECTKDGLQVYDNPAGVLTNNPPFPMQMFQLNNYAGLSPKQPEHRFSGQIPFTSYSRGMGAMGLPGDLSSESRFARVAFVKCNSVSGDSEKESVSQFFHILGSVDQQRGCCEVAEGKYEITIYTSCCNASKGIYYYTTYDNHQISAVDMHRTDLDSKTLSCDKPGMEEQLFCQN
;
A
#
# COMPACT_ATOMS: atom_id res chain seq x y z
N MET A 1 -11.65 2.40 -1.84
CA MET A 1 -10.41 3.09 -2.38
C MET A 1 -9.20 2.69 -1.53
N CYS A 2 -8.00 3.21 -1.81
CA CYS A 2 -6.79 2.78 -1.10
C CYS A 2 -5.67 3.80 -1.30
N THR A 3 -4.71 3.84 -0.37
CA THR A 3 -3.48 4.64 -0.51
C THR A 3 -2.31 3.84 0.04
N ALA A 4 -1.25 3.65 -0.74
CA ALA A 4 -0.02 3.03 -0.27
C ALA A 4 1.14 4.02 -0.31
N ALA A 5 2.08 3.88 0.63
CA ALA A 5 3.23 4.75 0.72
C ALA A 5 4.49 4.00 1.20
N THR A 6 5.63 4.57 0.87
CA THR A 6 6.94 4.21 1.42
C THR A 6 7.44 5.31 2.33
N TYR A 7 8.29 5.00 3.29
CA TYR A 7 8.99 5.98 4.10
C TYR A 7 10.38 5.47 4.48
N GLN A 8 11.38 6.31 4.34
CA GLN A 8 12.77 5.94 4.63
C GLN A 8 13.29 6.83 5.75
N THR A 9 13.73 6.20 6.82
CA THR A 9 14.54 6.83 7.88
C THR A 9 15.82 6.01 8.04
N LYS A 10 16.17 5.55 9.22
CA LYS A 10 17.20 4.55 9.43
C LYS A 10 16.80 3.20 8.82
N ASP A 11 15.53 2.81 9.03
CA ASP A 11 14.93 1.61 8.44
C ASP A 11 14.00 2.01 7.28
N PHE A 12 13.62 1.03 6.45
CA PHE A 12 12.65 1.20 5.38
C PHE A 12 11.26 0.76 5.83
N TYR A 13 10.26 1.59 5.58
CA TYR A 13 8.86 1.37 5.94
C TYR A 13 7.99 1.34 4.70
N PHE A 14 7.05 0.40 4.70
CA PHE A 14 6.06 0.21 3.64
C PHE A 14 4.70 -0.08 4.25
N GLY A 15 3.63 0.49 3.70
CA GLY A 15 2.27 0.23 4.20
C GLY A 15 1.20 0.94 3.39
N ARG A 16 -0.05 0.77 3.83
CA ARG A 16 -1.22 1.27 3.12
C ARG A 16 -2.40 1.59 4.03
N THR A 17 -3.39 2.32 3.50
CA THR A 17 -4.78 2.27 3.95
C THR A 17 -5.58 1.29 3.08
N LEU A 18 -6.46 0.49 3.66
CA LEU A 18 -7.52 -0.21 2.94
C LEU A 18 -8.83 0.54 3.18
N ASP A 19 -9.34 1.20 2.13
CA ASP A 19 -10.56 1.98 2.22
C ASP A 19 -11.67 1.24 1.45
N TYR A 20 -12.71 0.81 2.18
CA TYR A 20 -13.85 0.06 1.66
C TYR A 20 -15.08 0.17 2.57
N GLU A 21 -16.22 -0.38 2.15
CA GLU A 21 -17.47 -0.31 2.93
C GLU A 21 -17.54 -1.34 4.06
N PHE A 22 -16.77 -2.41 3.96
CA PHE A 22 -16.73 -3.51 4.95
C PHE A 22 -15.43 -4.29 4.87
N SER A 23 -15.07 -4.98 5.96
CA SER A 23 -13.95 -5.94 5.99
C SER A 23 -14.42 -7.31 5.48
N TYR A 24 -13.58 -7.98 4.70
CA TYR A 24 -13.78 -9.36 4.29
C TYR A 24 -13.37 -10.40 5.36
N GLY A 25 -13.00 -9.94 6.56
CA GLY A 25 -12.40 -10.78 7.60
C GLY A 25 -10.89 -10.79 7.48
N ASP A 26 -10.32 -9.58 7.46
CA ASP A 26 -8.89 -9.36 7.25
C ASP A 26 -8.09 -9.86 8.44
N GLU A 27 -6.98 -10.54 8.21
CA GLU A 27 -6.07 -11.09 9.22
C GLU A 27 -4.63 -10.70 8.91
N ILE A 28 -3.82 -10.51 9.94
CA ILE A 28 -2.36 -10.40 9.79
C ILE A 28 -1.83 -11.82 9.60
N VAL A 29 -1.29 -12.10 8.42
CA VAL A 29 -0.85 -13.44 8.03
C VAL A 29 0.66 -13.47 7.85
N VAL A 30 1.31 -14.43 8.53
CA VAL A 30 2.69 -14.82 8.22
C VAL A 30 2.64 -16.08 7.38
N THR A 31 3.16 -16.01 6.16
CA THR A 31 3.38 -17.17 5.29
C THR A 31 4.83 -17.63 5.47
N PRO A 32 5.06 -18.78 6.15
CA PRO A 32 6.41 -19.31 6.36
C PRO A 32 7.04 -19.84 5.07
N ARG A 33 8.37 -19.96 5.04
CA ARG A 33 9.18 -20.36 3.88
C ARG A 33 8.80 -21.70 3.26
N LYS A 34 8.23 -22.63 4.04
CA LYS A 34 7.86 -24.00 3.61
C LYS A 34 6.35 -24.21 3.51
N PHE A 35 5.56 -23.14 3.65
CA PHE A 35 4.15 -23.20 3.36
C PHE A 35 3.96 -23.46 1.86
N PRO A 36 3.20 -24.49 1.45
CA PRO A 36 3.04 -24.80 0.04
C PRO A 36 2.11 -23.78 -0.63
N LEU A 37 2.67 -22.91 -1.46
CA LEU A 37 1.90 -22.03 -2.34
C LEU A 37 1.55 -22.79 -3.61
N ASP A 38 0.27 -22.96 -3.89
CA ASP A 38 -0.23 -23.62 -5.10
C ASP A 38 -0.74 -22.57 -6.08
N PHE A 39 0.08 -22.26 -7.08
CA PHE A 39 -0.22 -21.25 -8.08
C PHE A 39 -1.02 -21.86 -9.24
N CYS A 40 -2.12 -21.22 -9.59
CA CYS A 40 -3.11 -21.68 -10.56
C CYS A 40 -2.50 -22.12 -11.91
N HIS A 41 -1.50 -21.39 -12.40
CA HIS A 41 -0.88 -21.66 -13.69
C HIS A 41 0.59 -22.07 -13.59
N MET A 42 1.23 -21.88 -12.43
CA MET A 42 2.66 -22.12 -12.23
C MET A 42 2.95 -23.34 -11.35
N GLY A 43 1.87 -23.98 -10.80
CA GLY A 43 2.00 -25.14 -9.96
C GLY A 43 2.53 -24.82 -8.55
N LYS A 44 3.00 -25.85 -7.86
CA LYS A 44 3.38 -25.75 -6.45
C LYS A 44 4.79 -25.16 -6.27
N CYS A 45 4.88 -24.29 -5.28
CA CYS A 45 6.12 -23.72 -4.77
C CYS A 45 6.23 -24.10 -3.28
N ASP A 46 7.11 -25.06 -2.98
CA ASP A 46 7.31 -25.58 -1.62
C ASP A 46 8.44 -24.87 -0.86
N ALA A 47 9.09 -23.88 -1.47
CA ALA A 47 10.17 -23.10 -0.86
C ALA A 47 10.21 -21.69 -1.44
N HIS A 48 10.05 -20.70 -0.58
CA HIS A 48 10.01 -19.29 -0.94
C HIS A 48 10.48 -18.45 0.26
N TYR A 49 10.65 -17.15 0.08
CA TYR A 49 10.88 -16.25 1.23
C TYR A 49 9.64 -16.18 2.11
N GLY A 50 9.85 -16.14 3.43
CA GLY A 50 8.80 -15.84 4.39
C GLY A 50 8.26 -14.43 4.17
N MET A 51 6.95 -14.23 4.38
CA MET A 51 6.32 -12.92 4.21
C MET A 51 5.26 -12.68 5.29
N ILE A 52 5.02 -11.41 5.58
CA ILE A 52 3.98 -10.95 6.52
C ILE A 52 3.16 -9.84 5.86
N GLY A 53 1.86 -9.85 6.08
CA GLY A 53 0.97 -8.81 5.57
C GLY A 53 -0.46 -8.96 6.01
N MET A 54 -1.33 -8.06 5.55
CA MET A 54 -2.77 -8.19 5.74
C MET A 54 -3.37 -8.97 4.58
N ALA A 55 -4.17 -9.99 4.89
CA ALA A 55 -4.79 -10.86 3.91
C ALA A 55 -6.19 -11.29 4.33
N HIS A 56 -7.01 -11.64 3.36
CA HIS A 56 -8.17 -12.50 3.56
C HIS A 56 -7.75 -13.96 3.31
N VAL A 57 -7.89 -14.81 4.30
CA VAL A 57 -7.58 -16.25 4.15
C VAL A 57 -8.82 -16.97 3.69
N ALA A 58 -8.83 -17.45 2.45
CA ALA A 58 -9.92 -18.21 1.86
C ALA A 58 -9.41 -19.57 1.36
N ASP A 59 -10.10 -20.64 1.70
CA ASP A 59 -9.71 -22.01 1.36
C ASP A 59 -8.25 -22.37 1.72
N GLY A 60 -7.75 -21.75 2.82
CA GLY A 60 -6.37 -21.93 3.27
C GLY A 60 -5.32 -21.18 2.45
N TYR A 61 -5.74 -20.35 1.48
CA TYR A 61 -4.86 -19.52 0.67
C TYR A 61 -4.89 -18.06 1.15
N PRO A 62 -3.72 -17.38 1.35
CA PRO A 62 -3.66 -15.99 1.78
C PRO A 62 -3.81 -15.04 0.59
N LEU A 63 -4.98 -14.42 0.45
CA LEU A 63 -5.25 -13.37 -0.52
C LEU A 63 -4.75 -12.02 0.05
N TYR A 64 -3.49 -11.72 -0.18
CA TYR A 64 -2.85 -10.52 0.37
C TYR A 64 -3.35 -9.23 -0.28
N TYR A 65 -3.64 -8.23 0.55
CA TYR A 65 -3.84 -6.84 0.14
C TYR A 65 -2.51 -6.08 0.08
N ASP A 66 -1.65 -6.31 1.07
CA ASP A 66 -0.27 -5.85 1.16
C ASP A 66 0.56 -6.86 1.95
N ALA A 67 1.84 -6.95 1.63
CA ALA A 67 2.80 -7.76 2.39
C ALA A 67 4.23 -7.26 2.20
N VAL A 68 5.10 -7.70 3.11
CA VAL A 68 6.54 -7.52 3.02
C VAL A 68 7.21 -8.88 3.24
N ASN A 69 8.24 -9.19 2.46
CA ASN A 69 9.00 -10.41 2.68
C ASN A 69 10.20 -10.20 3.62
N GLU A 70 10.78 -11.29 4.08
CA GLU A 70 11.95 -11.29 4.99
C GLU A 70 13.23 -10.66 4.40
N LYS A 71 13.22 -10.29 3.11
CA LYS A 71 14.31 -9.58 2.42
C LYS A 71 14.07 -8.08 2.36
N GLY A 72 12.91 -7.59 2.81
CA GLY A 72 12.57 -6.18 2.85
C GLY A 72 11.91 -5.65 1.58
N VAL A 73 11.43 -6.50 0.69
CA VAL A 73 10.59 -6.10 -0.45
C VAL A 73 9.14 -6.02 0.02
N GLY A 74 8.51 -4.87 -0.17
CA GLY A 74 7.10 -4.64 0.10
C GLY A 74 6.28 -4.55 -1.18
N MET A 75 5.02 -5.02 -1.13
CA MET A 75 4.08 -4.95 -2.24
C MET A 75 2.65 -4.75 -1.73
N ALA A 76 1.88 -3.92 -2.44
CA ALA A 76 0.45 -3.71 -2.17
C ALA A 76 -0.34 -3.65 -3.47
N GLY A 77 -1.52 -4.27 -3.47
CA GLY A 77 -2.49 -4.20 -4.55
C GLY A 77 -3.61 -3.19 -4.20
N LEU A 78 -3.92 -2.29 -5.13
CA LEU A 78 -4.93 -1.26 -4.96
C LEU A 78 -5.95 -1.34 -6.10
N ASN A 79 -7.21 -0.96 -5.82
CA ASN A 79 -8.27 -0.96 -6.83
C ASN A 79 -7.92 -0.04 -8.01
N PHE A 80 -8.09 -0.60 -9.23
CA PHE A 80 -7.81 0.06 -10.51
C PHE A 80 -8.97 -0.16 -11.49
N VAL A 81 -10.18 0.02 -11.00
CA VAL A 81 -11.44 -0.31 -11.67
C VAL A 81 -11.60 0.45 -12.99
N GLY A 82 -11.96 -0.30 -14.04
CA GLY A 82 -12.16 0.23 -15.40
C GLY A 82 -10.88 0.46 -16.21
N ASN A 83 -9.68 0.35 -15.57
CA ASN A 83 -8.40 0.49 -16.26
C ASN A 83 -7.61 -0.84 -16.33
N ALA A 84 -7.79 -1.73 -15.35
CA ALA A 84 -7.11 -3.02 -15.34
C ALA A 84 -7.66 -3.91 -16.48
N VAL A 85 -6.75 -4.38 -17.35
CA VAL A 85 -7.03 -5.33 -18.44
C VAL A 85 -5.98 -6.42 -18.41
N TYR A 86 -6.36 -7.59 -17.90
CA TYR A 86 -5.46 -8.73 -17.81
C TYR A 86 -5.38 -9.50 -19.13
N GLN A 87 -4.27 -10.17 -19.34
CA GLN A 87 -4.00 -10.94 -20.52
C GLN A 87 -4.59 -12.36 -20.41
N LYS A 88 -4.67 -13.05 -21.54
CA LYS A 88 -4.94 -14.49 -21.57
C LYS A 88 -3.66 -15.27 -21.27
N VAL A 89 -3.81 -16.53 -20.86
CA VAL A 89 -2.68 -17.45 -20.72
C VAL A 89 -1.90 -17.52 -22.03
N GLU A 90 -0.58 -17.34 -21.94
CA GLU A 90 0.34 -17.36 -23.07
C GLU A 90 1.37 -18.50 -22.85
N GLU A 91 1.53 -19.36 -23.85
CA GLU A 91 2.48 -20.48 -23.81
C GLU A 91 3.92 -19.95 -23.76
N GLY A 92 4.76 -20.54 -22.90
CA GLY A 92 6.16 -20.13 -22.74
C GLY A 92 6.39 -18.90 -21.86
N ARG A 93 5.32 -18.32 -21.25
CA ARG A 93 5.42 -17.24 -20.28
C ARG A 93 5.11 -17.72 -18.86
N GLU A 94 5.59 -17.00 -17.86
CA GLU A 94 5.19 -17.19 -16.47
C GLU A 94 3.82 -16.58 -16.26
N ASN A 95 2.76 -17.38 -16.38
CA ASN A 95 1.36 -16.94 -16.23
C ASN A 95 1.01 -16.88 -14.75
N VAL A 96 0.71 -15.70 -14.23
CA VAL A 96 0.40 -15.45 -12.82
C VAL A 96 -0.98 -14.85 -12.70
N ALA A 97 -1.84 -15.44 -11.87
CA ALA A 97 -3.14 -14.87 -11.57
C ALA A 97 -2.98 -13.58 -10.74
N GLN A 98 -3.85 -12.59 -10.96
CA GLN A 98 -3.72 -11.30 -10.31
C GLN A 98 -3.75 -11.37 -8.76
N TYR A 99 -4.49 -12.32 -8.20
CA TYR A 99 -4.56 -12.52 -6.74
C TYR A 99 -3.33 -13.23 -6.17
N GLU A 100 -2.54 -13.89 -7.02
CA GLU A 100 -1.30 -14.60 -6.66
C GLU A 100 -0.06 -13.72 -6.78
N LEU A 101 -0.20 -12.52 -7.36
CA LEU A 101 0.95 -11.70 -7.74
C LEU A 101 1.82 -11.30 -6.54
N ILE A 102 1.20 -10.96 -5.39
CA ILE A 102 1.93 -10.61 -4.17
C ILE A 102 2.78 -11.80 -3.69
N PRO A 103 2.23 -12.97 -3.39
CA PRO A 103 3.04 -14.11 -2.95
C PRO A 103 4.00 -14.60 -4.04
N TRP A 104 3.66 -14.49 -5.34
CA TRP A 104 4.54 -14.85 -6.44
C TRP A 104 5.82 -13.99 -6.47
N VAL A 105 5.67 -12.67 -6.38
CA VAL A 105 6.80 -11.73 -6.40
C VAL A 105 7.60 -11.81 -5.09
N LEU A 106 6.93 -11.71 -3.95
CA LEU A 106 7.60 -11.65 -2.65
C LEU A 106 8.26 -12.97 -2.26
N GLY A 107 7.74 -14.10 -2.75
CA GLY A 107 8.31 -15.42 -2.51
C GLY A 107 9.68 -15.63 -3.20
N GLN A 108 9.99 -14.88 -4.25
CA GLN A 108 11.14 -15.14 -5.11
C GLN A 108 12.17 -14.01 -5.14
N CYS A 109 11.75 -12.77 -4.89
CA CYS A 109 12.60 -11.60 -5.11
C CYS A 109 13.13 -11.03 -3.79
N ALA A 110 14.45 -10.85 -3.72
CA ALA A 110 15.11 -10.25 -2.55
C ALA A 110 15.27 -8.72 -2.67
N ASN A 111 15.02 -8.14 -3.84
CA ASN A 111 15.17 -6.69 -4.10
C ASN A 111 14.44 -6.29 -5.39
N LEU A 112 14.27 -4.97 -5.60
CA LEU A 112 13.59 -4.41 -6.78
C LEU A 112 14.26 -4.78 -8.12
N GLN A 113 15.56 -5.02 -8.14
CA GLN A 113 16.23 -5.41 -9.38
C GLN A 113 15.80 -6.82 -9.81
N GLU A 114 15.65 -7.75 -8.86
CA GLU A 114 15.12 -9.09 -9.11
C GLU A 114 13.64 -9.04 -9.51
N VAL A 115 12.83 -8.18 -8.84
CA VAL A 115 11.44 -7.93 -9.22
C VAL A 115 11.34 -7.52 -10.68
N ARG A 116 12.12 -6.55 -11.14
CA ARG A 116 12.10 -6.11 -12.54
C ARG A 116 12.42 -7.23 -13.53
N LYS A 117 13.39 -8.09 -13.19
CA LYS A 117 13.75 -9.26 -14.01
C LYS A 117 12.60 -10.29 -14.06
N LEU A 118 11.93 -10.50 -12.94
CA LEU A 118 10.76 -11.40 -12.85
C LEU A 118 9.61 -10.87 -13.71
N LEU A 119 9.22 -9.60 -13.51
CA LEU A 119 8.13 -8.95 -14.25
C LEU A 119 8.32 -8.95 -15.77
N ALA A 120 9.58 -8.89 -16.25
CA ALA A 120 9.88 -8.93 -17.67
C ALA A 120 9.52 -10.27 -18.35
N LYS A 121 9.43 -11.36 -17.58
CA LYS A 121 9.08 -12.71 -18.07
C LYS A 121 7.61 -13.06 -17.83
N MET A 122 6.96 -12.34 -16.93
CA MET A 122 5.63 -12.63 -16.43
C MET A 122 4.55 -12.23 -17.43
N ASN A 123 3.46 -12.95 -17.40
CA ASN A 123 2.19 -12.63 -18.01
C ASN A 123 1.11 -12.61 -16.91
N LEU A 124 0.46 -11.47 -16.74
CA LEU A 124 -0.55 -11.29 -15.70
C LEU A 124 -1.95 -11.68 -16.23
N VAL A 125 -2.55 -12.68 -15.61
CA VAL A 125 -3.80 -13.31 -16.06
C VAL A 125 -4.95 -12.95 -15.10
N GLY A 126 -6.10 -12.62 -15.65
CA GLY A 126 -7.33 -12.40 -14.87
C GLY A 126 -8.01 -13.72 -14.55
N THR A 127 -7.84 -14.20 -13.33
CA THR A 127 -8.40 -15.47 -12.87
C THR A 127 -9.30 -15.24 -11.65
N PRO A 128 -10.56 -15.71 -11.65
CA PRO A 128 -11.40 -15.72 -10.45
C PRO A 128 -10.78 -16.61 -9.36
N PHE A 129 -11.06 -16.28 -8.09
CA PHE A 129 -10.73 -17.14 -6.95
C PHE A 129 -12.04 -17.64 -6.33
N GLY A 130 -12.38 -18.91 -6.52
CA GLY A 130 -13.69 -19.43 -6.13
C GLY A 130 -14.82 -18.59 -6.75
N ASP A 131 -15.70 -18.08 -5.90
CA ASP A 131 -16.82 -17.21 -6.31
C ASP A 131 -16.41 -15.71 -6.43
N PHE A 132 -15.17 -15.35 -6.05
CA PHE A 132 -14.69 -13.99 -6.20
C PHE A 132 -14.25 -13.70 -7.64
N PRO A 133 -14.80 -12.67 -8.30
CA PRO A 133 -14.36 -12.29 -9.63
C PRO A 133 -12.91 -11.79 -9.62
N ALA A 134 -12.28 -11.80 -10.79
CA ALA A 134 -10.94 -11.24 -10.93
C ALA A 134 -10.93 -9.76 -10.52
N ALA A 135 -10.26 -9.44 -9.40
CA ALA A 135 -10.16 -8.08 -8.90
C ALA A 135 -9.35 -7.22 -9.86
N GLN A 136 -9.84 -6.02 -10.15
CA GLN A 136 -9.16 -5.04 -11.00
C GLN A 136 -8.19 -4.23 -10.16
N LEU A 137 -6.90 -4.58 -10.25
CA LEU A 137 -5.84 -4.03 -9.40
C LEU A 137 -4.69 -3.43 -10.21
N HIS A 138 -3.95 -2.56 -9.58
CA HIS A 138 -2.58 -2.19 -9.87
C HIS A 138 -1.74 -2.25 -8.58
N TRP A 139 -0.42 -2.21 -8.68
CA TRP A 139 0.44 -2.49 -7.55
C TRP A 139 1.57 -1.49 -7.41
N ILE A 140 1.94 -1.20 -6.17
CA ILE A 140 3.22 -0.61 -5.81
C ILE A 140 4.11 -1.71 -5.23
N ILE A 141 5.37 -1.73 -5.67
CA ILE A 141 6.42 -2.63 -5.17
C ILE A 141 7.61 -1.78 -4.80
N ALA A 142 8.18 -2.01 -3.63
CA ALA A 142 9.25 -1.15 -3.11
C ALA A 142 10.22 -1.91 -2.21
N ASP A 143 11.46 -1.43 -2.18
CA ASP A 143 12.47 -1.76 -1.18
C ASP A 143 13.22 -0.48 -0.77
N ALA A 144 14.27 -0.60 0.03
CA ALA A 144 15.07 0.54 0.47
C ALA A 144 15.75 1.32 -0.67
N SER A 145 15.81 0.77 -1.89
CA SER A 145 16.39 1.43 -3.07
C SER A 145 15.39 2.31 -3.84
N GLY A 146 14.08 2.13 -3.61
CA GLY A 146 13.04 2.92 -4.26
C GLY A 146 11.72 2.18 -4.42
N ALA A 147 10.89 2.65 -5.37
CA ALA A 147 9.60 2.07 -5.66
C ALA A 147 9.31 2.01 -7.16
N ILE A 148 8.47 1.07 -7.55
CA ILE A 148 7.88 0.94 -8.89
C ILE A 148 6.38 0.78 -8.79
N THR A 149 5.67 1.18 -9.84
CA THR A 149 4.23 0.93 -10.03
C THR A 149 4.05 -0.04 -11.18
N LEU A 150 3.22 -1.05 -10.97
CA LEU A 150 2.86 -2.06 -11.97
C LEU A 150 1.39 -1.89 -12.35
N GLU A 151 1.10 -1.68 -13.62
CA GLU A 151 -0.24 -1.57 -14.19
C GLU A 151 -0.39 -2.51 -15.39
N CYS A 152 -1.47 -3.27 -15.43
CA CYS A 152 -1.84 -4.06 -16.60
C CYS A 152 -3.07 -3.42 -17.23
N THR A 153 -2.88 -2.79 -18.39
CA THR A 153 -3.92 -2.05 -19.13
C THR A 153 -4.16 -2.68 -20.50
N LYS A 154 -5.04 -2.07 -21.30
CA LYS A 154 -5.23 -2.48 -22.70
C LYS A 154 -3.93 -2.48 -23.52
N ASP A 155 -2.94 -1.71 -23.10
CA ASP A 155 -1.63 -1.60 -23.76
C ASP A 155 -0.60 -2.60 -23.20
N GLY A 156 -1.05 -3.56 -22.37
CA GLY A 156 -0.24 -4.61 -21.74
C GLY A 156 0.28 -4.25 -20.34
N LEU A 157 1.23 -5.03 -19.88
CA LEU A 157 1.85 -4.87 -18.57
C LEU A 157 2.91 -3.75 -18.61
N GLN A 158 2.71 -2.73 -17.79
CA GLN A 158 3.57 -1.56 -17.69
C GLN A 158 4.24 -1.49 -16.31
N VAL A 159 5.53 -1.18 -16.30
CA VAL A 159 6.31 -0.98 -15.07
C VAL A 159 6.87 0.44 -15.08
N TYR A 160 6.45 1.25 -14.13
CA TYR A 160 6.88 2.65 -14.01
C TYR A 160 7.79 2.84 -12.81
N ASP A 161 8.84 3.64 -12.95
CA ASP A 161 9.57 4.17 -11.80
C ASP A 161 8.63 5.08 -10.99
N ASN A 162 8.59 4.88 -9.68
CA ASN A 162 7.74 5.64 -8.78
C ASN A 162 8.56 6.49 -7.80
N PRO A 163 9.05 7.66 -8.22
CA PRO A 163 9.86 8.51 -7.35
C PRO A 163 9.06 9.12 -6.19
N ALA A 164 7.73 9.19 -6.30
CA ALA A 164 6.88 9.62 -5.19
C ALA A 164 6.82 8.58 -4.07
N GLY A 165 6.99 7.28 -4.41
CA GLY A 165 6.81 6.18 -3.48
C GLY A 165 5.40 6.16 -2.87
N VAL A 166 4.40 6.56 -3.67
CA VAL A 166 2.96 6.62 -3.31
C VAL A 166 2.17 6.02 -4.45
N LEU A 167 1.09 5.33 -4.14
CA LEU A 167 0.09 4.88 -5.11
C LEU A 167 -1.30 5.02 -4.48
N THR A 168 -2.28 5.46 -5.27
CA THR A 168 -3.69 5.49 -4.89
C THR A 168 -4.51 4.60 -5.82
N ASN A 169 -5.54 5.11 -6.48
CA ASN A 169 -6.39 4.36 -7.40
C ASN A 169 -6.31 4.97 -8.80
N ASN A 170 -7.46 5.11 -9.50
CA ASN A 170 -7.55 5.84 -10.76
C ASN A 170 -7.16 7.34 -10.61
N PRO A 171 -6.63 7.98 -11.64
CA PRO A 171 -6.31 7.49 -12.98
C PRO A 171 -4.99 6.69 -13.03
N PRO A 172 -4.56 6.19 -14.22
CA PRO A 172 -3.26 5.53 -14.38
C PRO A 172 -2.09 6.35 -13.83
N PHE A 173 -1.10 5.68 -13.29
CA PHE A 173 0.02 6.27 -12.55
C PHE A 173 0.75 7.42 -13.29
N PRO A 174 1.03 7.35 -14.61
CA PRO A 174 1.64 8.49 -15.33
C PRO A 174 0.80 9.77 -15.26
N MET A 175 -0.53 9.64 -15.21
CA MET A 175 -1.43 10.80 -15.08
C MET A 175 -1.38 11.38 -13.66
N GLN A 176 -1.33 10.52 -12.62
CA GLN A 176 -1.16 10.97 -11.24
C GLN A 176 0.17 11.74 -11.07
N MET A 177 1.26 11.22 -11.64
CA MET A 177 2.55 11.90 -11.63
C MET A 177 2.53 13.22 -12.41
N PHE A 178 1.84 13.27 -13.56
CA PHE A 178 1.69 14.50 -14.33
C PHE A 178 0.95 15.58 -13.52
N GLN A 179 -0.09 15.21 -12.81
CA GLN A 179 -0.91 16.13 -12.02
C GLN A 179 -0.16 16.77 -10.85
N LEU A 180 0.90 16.12 -10.32
CA LEU A 180 1.76 16.73 -9.29
C LEU A 180 2.37 18.06 -9.73
N ASN A 181 2.50 18.31 -11.04
CA ASN A 181 2.96 19.61 -11.54
C ASN A 181 2.07 20.78 -11.10
N ASN A 182 0.77 20.54 -10.88
CA ASN A 182 -0.17 21.55 -10.40
C ASN A 182 0.16 22.01 -8.97
N TYR A 183 0.91 21.21 -8.22
CA TYR A 183 1.28 21.44 -6.82
C TYR A 183 2.75 21.81 -6.63
N ALA A 184 3.50 22.03 -7.70
CA ALA A 184 4.94 22.36 -7.65
C ALA A 184 5.26 23.64 -6.87
N GLY A 185 4.27 24.52 -6.67
CA GLY A 185 4.42 25.74 -5.87
C GLY A 185 4.23 25.54 -4.37
N LEU A 186 3.80 24.36 -3.92
CA LEU A 186 3.56 24.09 -2.50
C LEU A 186 4.88 23.95 -1.74
N SER A 187 4.87 24.38 -0.48
CA SER A 187 6.04 24.35 0.39
C SER A 187 5.62 24.22 1.86
N PRO A 188 6.41 23.55 2.72
CA PRO A 188 6.19 23.59 4.17
C PRO A 188 6.55 24.97 4.78
N LYS A 189 7.25 25.84 4.02
CA LYS A 189 7.61 27.19 4.43
C LYS A 189 6.47 28.17 4.17
N GLN A 190 6.51 29.32 4.85
CA GLN A 190 5.59 30.43 4.54
C GLN A 190 5.81 30.92 3.10
N PRO A 191 4.72 31.30 2.38
CA PRO A 191 4.84 31.78 1.01
C PRO A 191 5.56 33.14 0.95
N GLU A 192 6.37 33.29 -0.08
CA GLU A 192 6.88 34.59 -0.49
C GLU A 192 5.80 35.36 -1.26
N HIS A 193 5.76 36.69 -1.10
CA HIS A 193 4.83 37.55 -1.84
C HIS A 193 5.29 37.76 -3.28
N ARG A 194 4.81 36.89 -4.18
CA ARG A 194 5.17 36.92 -5.61
C ARG A 194 4.04 37.43 -6.52
N PHE A 195 2.85 37.70 -5.95
CA PHE A 195 1.67 38.06 -6.74
C PHE A 195 1.82 39.42 -7.42
N SER A 196 2.18 40.46 -6.66
CA SER A 196 2.44 41.79 -7.18
C SER A 196 3.19 42.65 -6.13
N GLY A 197 4.14 43.46 -6.58
CA GLY A 197 4.77 44.46 -5.72
C GLY A 197 3.90 45.68 -5.40
N GLN A 198 2.72 45.80 -6.06
CA GLN A 198 1.79 46.92 -5.86
C GLN A 198 0.79 46.73 -4.71
N ILE A 199 0.61 45.46 -4.29
CA ILE A 199 -0.36 45.07 -3.26
C ILE A 199 0.41 44.54 -2.07
N PRO A 200 0.25 45.15 -0.87
CA PRO A 200 0.85 44.59 0.35
C PRO A 200 0.07 43.38 0.81
N PHE A 201 0.71 42.20 0.79
CA PHE A 201 0.19 41.00 1.38
C PHE A 201 0.89 40.67 2.70
N THR A 202 0.13 40.10 3.62
CA THR A 202 0.66 39.62 4.90
C THR A 202 0.15 38.21 5.16
N SER A 203 1.07 37.32 5.52
CA SER A 203 0.68 35.98 5.98
C SER A 203 -0.07 36.09 7.29
N TYR A 204 -1.32 35.63 7.32
CA TYR A 204 -2.23 35.70 8.48
C TYR A 204 -2.24 34.41 9.31
N SER A 205 -1.60 33.33 8.83
CA SER A 205 -1.58 32.01 9.49
C SER A 205 -0.28 31.27 9.19
N ARG A 206 0.08 30.31 10.03
CA ARG A 206 1.10 29.32 9.73
C ARG A 206 0.56 28.28 8.74
N GLY A 207 1.45 27.59 7.99
CA GLY A 207 1.08 26.55 7.04
C GLY A 207 0.55 27.05 5.69
N MET A 208 0.56 28.36 5.43
CA MET A 208 0.05 28.94 4.18
C MET A 208 0.87 28.53 2.94
N GLY A 209 2.10 28.02 3.09
CA GLY A 209 2.86 27.48 1.97
C GLY A 209 2.25 26.25 1.32
N ALA A 210 1.37 25.52 2.03
CA ALA A 210 0.61 24.42 1.51
C ALA A 210 -0.80 24.81 1.01
N MET A 211 -1.07 26.09 0.81
CA MET A 211 -2.36 26.58 0.32
C MET A 211 -2.65 26.07 -1.08
N GLY A 212 -3.78 25.37 -1.25
CA GLY A 212 -4.11 24.68 -2.49
C GLY A 212 -3.78 23.17 -2.47
N LEU A 213 -3.17 22.64 -1.39
CA LEU A 213 -3.08 21.20 -1.20
C LEU A 213 -4.51 20.64 -1.10
N PRO A 214 -4.89 19.65 -1.94
CA PRO A 214 -6.28 19.20 -2.00
C PRO A 214 -6.71 18.50 -0.71
N GLY A 215 -7.96 18.72 -0.28
CA GLY A 215 -8.51 18.21 0.96
C GLY A 215 -9.58 17.14 0.81
N ASP A 216 -10.08 16.90 -0.42
CA ASP A 216 -11.09 15.89 -0.68
C ASP A 216 -10.51 14.46 -0.69
N LEU A 217 -11.39 13.46 -0.72
CA LEU A 217 -11.04 12.04 -0.63
C LEU A 217 -10.84 11.35 -1.98
N SER A 218 -10.87 12.08 -3.10
CA SER A 218 -10.62 11.49 -4.42
C SER A 218 -9.21 10.93 -4.52
N SER A 219 -9.02 9.96 -5.40
CA SER A 219 -7.74 9.27 -5.58
C SER A 219 -6.59 10.22 -5.90
N GLU A 220 -6.83 11.19 -6.81
CA GLU A 220 -5.86 12.20 -7.21
C GLU A 220 -5.46 13.12 -6.04
N SER A 221 -6.46 13.59 -5.30
CA SER A 221 -6.26 14.45 -4.14
C SER A 221 -5.48 13.75 -3.03
N ARG A 222 -5.78 12.48 -2.77
CA ARG A 222 -5.03 11.66 -1.80
C ARG A 222 -3.59 11.42 -2.27
N PHE A 223 -3.38 11.16 -3.57
CA PHE A 223 -2.04 11.00 -4.13
C PHE A 223 -1.19 12.26 -3.90
N ALA A 224 -1.70 13.42 -4.31
CA ALA A 224 -0.99 14.70 -4.13
C ALA A 224 -0.73 15.02 -2.65
N ARG A 225 -1.72 14.78 -1.78
CA ARG A 225 -1.60 15.03 -0.34
C ARG A 225 -0.58 14.14 0.31
N VAL A 226 -0.64 12.82 0.09
CA VAL A 226 0.33 11.90 0.70
C VAL A 226 1.74 12.14 0.15
N ALA A 227 1.89 12.42 -1.16
CA ALA A 227 3.17 12.76 -1.73
C ALA A 227 3.77 14.01 -1.06
N PHE A 228 2.98 15.09 -0.88
CA PHE A 228 3.43 16.29 -0.21
C PHE A 228 3.78 16.04 1.26
N VAL A 229 2.88 15.39 2.01
CA VAL A 229 3.08 15.11 3.45
C VAL A 229 4.32 14.23 3.64
N LYS A 230 4.42 13.13 2.90
CA LYS A 230 5.57 12.21 2.96
C LYS A 230 6.90 12.91 2.67
N CYS A 231 6.97 13.69 1.57
CA CYS A 231 8.20 14.34 1.15
C CYS A 231 8.67 15.43 2.11
N ASN A 232 7.78 15.99 2.93
CA ASN A 232 8.09 17.04 3.90
C ASN A 232 8.07 16.55 5.35
N SER A 233 7.73 15.26 5.57
CA SER A 233 7.72 14.67 6.91
C SER A 233 9.13 14.48 7.45
N VAL A 234 9.30 14.76 8.73
CA VAL A 234 10.54 14.57 9.48
C VAL A 234 10.23 13.71 10.70
N SER A 235 11.03 12.70 10.95
CA SER A 235 11.00 11.91 12.19
C SER A 235 12.42 11.75 12.75
N GLY A 236 12.54 11.31 14.00
CA GLY A 236 13.81 10.79 14.52
C GLY A 236 14.14 9.41 13.93
N ASP A 237 15.31 8.89 14.32
CA ASP A 237 15.85 7.62 13.80
C ASP A 237 15.33 6.38 14.54
N SER A 238 14.60 6.55 15.65
CA SER A 238 14.04 5.41 16.37
C SER A 238 12.85 4.82 15.60
N GLU A 239 12.69 3.51 15.71
CA GLU A 239 11.56 2.79 15.11
C GLU A 239 10.21 3.36 15.57
N LYS A 240 10.08 3.65 16.86
CA LYS A 240 8.87 4.24 17.43
C LYS A 240 8.51 5.58 16.78
N GLU A 241 9.49 6.48 16.59
CA GLU A 241 9.26 7.77 15.94
C GLU A 241 8.91 7.60 14.46
N SER A 242 9.61 6.71 13.76
CA SER A 242 9.38 6.43 12.34
C SER A 242 8.00 5.80 12.09
N VAL A 243 7.60 4.82 12.89
CA VAL A 243 6.27 4.19 12.83
C VAL A 243 5.19 5.23 13.13
N SER A 244 5.33 6.02 14.19
CA SER A 244 4.39 7.10 14.51
C SER A 244 4.25 8.09 13.35
N GLN A 245 5.38 8.52 12.77
CA GLN A 245 5.36 9.44 11.63
C GLN A 245 4.71 8.83 10.39
N PHE A 246 4.90 7.53 10.15
CA PHE A 246 4.25 6.84 9.03
C PHE A 246 2.72 6.84 9.17
N PHE A 247 2.21 6.57 10.37
CA PHE A 247 0.76 6.66 10.63
C PHE A 247 0.23 8.10 10.46
N HIS A 248 1.01 9.14 10.82
CA HIS A 248 0.64 10.53 10.52
C HIS A 248 0.63 10.83 9.01
N ILE A 249 1.53 10.24 8.22
CA ILE A 249 1.52 10.40 6.77
C ILE A 249 0.24 9.82 6.18
N LEU A 250 -0.09 8.57 6.47
CA LEU A 250 -1.30 7.92 5.95
C LEU A 250 -2.58 8.44 6.59
N GLY A 251 -2.56 8.83 7.87
CA GLY A 251 -3.69 9.46 8.55
C GLY A 251 -4.14 10.78 7.91
N SER A 252 -3.28 11.40 7.08
CA SER A 252 -3.67 12.58 6.31
C SER A 252 -4.75 12.29 5.25
N VAL A 253 -5.02 11.03 4.94
CA VAL A 253 -5.99 10.56 3.93
C VAL A 253 -6.96 9.51 4.46
N ASP A 254 -7.07 9.37 5.78
CA ASP A 254 -8.06 8.50 6.40
C ASP A 254 -9.48 8.87 5.96
N GLN A 255 -10.30 7.87 5.71
CA GLN A 255 -11.68 8.04 5.28
C GLN A 255 -12.62 7.85 6.46
N GLN A 256 -13.30 8.93 6.83
CA GLN A 256 -14.24 8.98 7.94
C GLN A 256 -15.63 8.55 7.48
N ARG A 257 -16.32 7.77 8.29
CA ARG A 257 -17.71 7.35 8.04
C ARG A 257 -18.62 8.56 7.81
N GLY A 258 -19.33 8.54 6.69
CA GLY A 258 -20.22 9.62 6.29
C GLY A 258 -19.62 10.61 5.29
N CYS A 259 -18.29 10.62 5.08
CA CYS A 259 -17.63 11.56 4.17
C CYS A 259 -17.49 11.04 2.73
N CYS A 260 -17.65 9.73 2.51
CA CYS A 260 -17.65 9.11 1.18
C CYS A 260 -18.81 8.10 1.11
N GLU A 261 -19.95 8.50 0.55
CA GLU A 261 -21.09 7.62 0.34
C GLU A 261 -20.98 6.94 -1.03
N VAL A 262 -20.98 5.59 -1.04
CA VAL A 262 -20.85 4.76 -2.24
C VAL A 262 -22.19 4.23 -2.73
N ALA A 263 -23.17 4.12 -1.83
CA ALA A 263 -24.58 3.82 -2.08
C ALA A 263 -25.38 4.32 -0.88
N GLU A 264 -26.70 4.40 -0.99
CA GLU A 264 -27.57 4.87 0.09
C GLU A 264 -27.28 4.15 1.41
N GLY A 265 -26.82 4.92 2.40
CA GLY A 265 -26.45 4.43 3.74
C GLY A 265 -25.19 3.57 3.81
N LYS A 266 -24.41 3.46 2.71
CA LYS A 266 -23.14 2.76 2.67
C LYS A 266 -21.99 3.74 2.48
N TYR A 267 -21.05 3.69 3.40
CA TYR A 267 -19.94 4.64 3.45
C TYR A 267 -18.61 3.90 3.31
N GLU A 268 -17.71 4.44 2.51
CA GLU A 268 -16.33 4.02 2.50
C GLU A 268 -15.63 4.56 3.74
N ILE A 269 -14.87 3.69 4.42
CA ILE A 269 -14.06 4.01 5.60
C ILE A 269 -12.67 3.39 5.45
N THR A 270 -11.69 3.92 6.15
CA THR A 270 -10.39 3.27 6.28
C THR A 270 -10.51 2.07 7.23
N ILE A 271 -10.68 0.87 6.67
CA ILE A 271 -10.82 -0.38 7.44
C ILE A 271 -9.60 -0.62 8.32
N TYR A 272 -8.40 -0.48 7.73
CA TYR A 272 -7.14 -0.51 8.46
C TYR A 272 -6.09 0.40 7.80
N THR A 273 -5.12 0.81 8.61
CA THR A 273 -3.86 1.40 8.14
C THR A 273 -2.72 0.49 8.58
N SER A 274 -1.84 0.14 7.64
CA SER A 274 -0.64 -0.65 7.91
C SER A 274 0.64 0.17 7.79
N CYS A 275 1.66 -0.27 8.53
CA CYS A 275 3.03 0.19 8.45
C CYS A 275 3.95 -1.00 8.75
N CYS A 276 4.65 -1.54 7.77
CA CYS A 276 5.64 -2.57 8.01
C CYS A 276 7.03 -1.96 8.08
N ASN A 277 7.79 -2.21 9.17
CA ASN A 277 9.23 -2.05 9.16
C ASN A 277 9.82 -3.17 8.30
N ALA A 278 10.00 -2.90 7.01
CA ALA A 278 10.44 -3.89 6.05
C ALA A 278 11.88 -4.37 6.30
N SER A 279 12.71 -3.54 6.95
CA SER A 279 14.07 -3.92 7.35
C SER A 279 14.10 -4.96 8.46
N LYS A 280 13.01 -5.07 9.25
CA LYS A 280 12.93 -5.96 10.43
C LYS A 280 11.80 -6.99 10.35
N GLY A 281 10.92 -6.91 9.37
CA GLY A 281 9.78 -7.81 9.26
C GLY A 281 8.74 -7.65 10.38
N ILE A 282 8.52 -6.42 10.87
CA ILE A 282 7.52 -6.10 11.91
C ILE A 282 6.38 -5.33 11.27
N TYR A 283 5.19 -5.90 11.31
CA TYR A 283 3.98 -5.34 10.75
C TYR A 283 3.16 -4.63 11.81
N TYR A 284 3.05 -3.32 11.72
CA TYR A 284 2.23 -2.45 12.58
C TYR A 284 0.92 -2.14 11.89
N TYR A 285 -0.16 -2.00 12.67
CA TYR A 285 -1.47 -1.65 12.12
C TYR A 285 -2.35 -0.93 13.14
N THR A 286 -3.31 -0.17 12.62
CA THR A 286 -4.51 0.31 13.31
C THR A 286 -5.74 -0.10 12.52
N THR A 287 -6.92 -0.13 13.15
CA THR A 287 -8.20 -0.35 12.47
C THR A 287 -9.11 0.85 12.67
N TYR A 288 -10.23 0.91 11.93
CA TYR A 288 -11.20 1.99 12.09
C TYR A 288 -11.74 2.08 13.53
N ASP A 289 -11.97 0.94 14.16
CA ASP A 289 -12.54 0.83 15.50
C ASP A 289 -11.48 0.70 16.60
N ASN A 290 -10.19 0.76 16.27
CA ASN A 290 -9.08 0.73 17.23
C ASN A 290 -7.87 1.53 16.74
N HIS A 291 -7.65 2.71 17.33
CA HIS A 291 -6.56 3.61 16.98
C HIS A 291 -5.22 3.23 17.61
N GLN A 292 -5.22 2.25 18.54
CA GLN A 292 -3.97 1.78 19.13
C GLN A 292 -3.12 1.06 18.09
N ILE A 293 -1.88 1.51 17.90
CA ILE A 293 -0.92 0.82 17.04
C ILE A 293 -0.59 -0.53 17.67
N SER A 294 -0.95 -1.60 16.97
CA SER A 294 -0.62 -2.99 17.29
C SER A 294 0.45 -3.52 16.36
N ALA A 295 1.17 -4.57 16.74
CA ALA A 295 2.27 -5.10 15.96
C ALA A 295 2.33 -6.62 15.97
N VAL A 296 2.72 -7.20 14.84
CA VAL A 296 3.09 -8.62 14.69
C VAL A 296 4.50 -8.68 14.11
N ASP A 297 5.39 -9.43 14.78
CA ASP A 297 6.77 -9.64 14.36
C ASP A 297 6.88 -11.03 13.71
N MET A 298 7.18 -11.07 12.40
CA MET A 298 7.27 -12.33 11.67
C MET A 298 8.35 -13.28 12.22
N HIS A 299 9.39 -12.74 12.85
CA HIS A 299 10.50 -13.54 13.41
C HIS A 299 10.17 -14.18 14.76
N ARG A 300 9.00 -13.85 15.34
CA ARG A 300 8.46 -14.56 16.53
C ARG A 300 7.62 -15.76 16.16
N THR A 301 7.39 -16.01 14.87
CA THR A 301 6.72 -17.21 14.37
C THR A 301 7.75 -18.20 13.85
N ASP A 302 7.36 -19.48 13.73
CA ASP A 302 8.21 -20.49 13.07
C ASP A 302 8.18 -20.29 11.54
N LEU A 303 9.18 -19.55 11.02
CA LEU A 303 9.31 -19.29 9.59
C LEU A 303 9.64 -20.53 8.73
N ASP A 304 9.91 -21.66 9.35
CA ASP A 304 10.12 -22.95 8.66
C ASP A 304 8.89 -23.87 8.77
N SER A 305 7.79 -23.39 9.35
CA SER A 305 6.51 -24.09 9.39
C SER A 305 5.93 -24.37 7.99
N LYS A 306 5.02 -25.31 7.92
CA LYS A 306 4.19 -25.62 6.72
C LYS A 306 2.76 -25.09 6.84
N THR A 307 2.47 -24.36 7.90
CA THR A 307 1.14 -23.79 8.16
C THR A 307 1.23 -22.27 8.33
N LEU A 308 0.23 -21.56 7.86
CA LEU A 308 0.09 -20.11 8.08
C LEU A 308 0.01 -19.81 9.58
N SER A 309 0.54 -18.66 9.99
CA SER A 309 0.21 -18.03 11.26
C SER A 309 -0.72 -16.87 10.98
N CYS A 310 -1.91 -16.89 11.58
CA CYS A 310 -2.96 -15.90 11.36
C CYS A 310 -3.32 -15.24 12.69
N ASP A 311 -3.22 -13.92 12.73
CA ASP A 311 -3.60 -13.09 13.88
C ASP A 311 -4.76 -12.18 13.48
N LYS A 312 -5.88 -12.23 14.21
CA LYS A 312 -7.00 -11.32 13.99
C LYS A 312 -6.68 -9.93 14.54
N PRO A 313 -6.97 -8.87 13.78
CA PRO A 313 -6.82 -7.51 14.31
C PRO A 313 -7.65 -7.32 15.58
N GLY A 314 -7.06 -6.66 16.59
CA GLY A 314 -7.80 -6.23 17.77
C GLY A 314 -8.85 -5.17 17.38
N MET A 315 -10.12 -5.48 17.62
CA MET A 315 -11.26 -4.66 17.15
C MET A 315 -11.75 -3.65 18.19
N GLU A 316 -11.36 -3.77 19.46
CA GLU A 316 -11.90 -2.93 20.52
C GLU A 316 -10.94 -1.78 20.87
N GLU A 317 -11.44 -0.54 20.73
CA GLU A 317 -10.77 0.67 21.23
C GLU A 317 -10.68 0.62 22.76
N GLN A 318 -9.49 0.82 23.30
CA GLN A 318 -9.28 0.95 24.75
C GLN A 318 -9.15 2.42 25.12
N LEU A 319 -10.19 2.96 25.76
CA LEU A 319 -10.17 4.31 26.30
C LEU A 319 -9.45 4.31 27.65
N PHE A 320 -8.28 4.91 27.69
CA PHE A 320 -7.51 5.05 28.92
C PHE A 320 -7.91 6.30 29.70
N CYS A 321 -8.57 6.12 30.86
CA CYS A 321 -8.90 7.21 31.78
C CYS A 321 -7.70 7.47 32.69
N GLN A 322 -7.27 8.73 32.80
CA GLN A 322 -6.13 9.14 33.65
C GLN A 322 -6.53 9.51 35.07
N ASN A 323 -7.80 9.58 35.40
CA ASN A 323 -8.34 9.94 36.73
C ASN A 323 -9.28 8.86 37.26
#